data_5d094d658d885acb245fbaf582426c9a
#
_entry.id   5d094d658d885acb245fbaf582426c9a
#
_cell.length_a   1.000
_cell.length_b   1.000
_cell.length_c   1.000
_cell.angle_alpha   90.00
_cell.angle_beta   90.00
_cell.angle_gamma   90.00
#
_symmetry.space_group_name_H-M   'P 1'
#
loop_
_entity.id
_entity.type
_entity.pdbx_description
1 polymer ?
#
loop_
_entity_poly.entity_id
_entity_poly.type
_entity_poly.pdbx_seq_one_letter_code
_entity_poly.pdbx_strand_id
1 'polypeptide(L)'
;MGMPVDKPLTYLDNAATTPPYPEVLARMHEVMMDGWGNPSSPHVVGRRAKEMLEESRATIADVLGVDADEIYFTSGSTESNNLAIRGACLAQRENPGKIITSTLEHSSVTRTVRGMRRDLDWGCRYVDAPDGCFDMEQLAEQLQDGPTSLISVMRVQNETGWIFPIPEIAQLRDELAPGVPLHCDATQAFCKMPVNPREWGVQLLTAGAHKIGGPRGIGILYVQRGLPMHTTAFGGNQERGL
;
A
#
# COMPACT_ATOMS: atom_id res chain seq x y z
N MET A 1 30.32 -8.13 18.70
CA MET A 1 30.56 -6.99 19.60
C MET A 1 29.25 -6.70 20.32
N GLY A 2 29.18 -7.00 21.65
CA GLY A 2 28.02 -6.65 22.47
C GLY A 2 27.97 -5.14 22.68
N MET A 3 26.77 -4.54 22.59
CA MET A 3 26.59 -3.13 22.97
C MET A 3 26.88 -2.97 24.48
N PRO A 4 27.52 -1.87 24.92
CA PRO A 4 27.70 -1.61 26.33
C PRO A 4 26.35 -1.46 27.04
N VAL A 5 26.15 -2.19 28.13
CA VAL A 5 24.87 -2.43 28.84
C VAL A 5 24.46 -1.27 29.78
N ASP A 6 25.20 -0.15 29.83
CA ASP A 6 25.03 0.82 30.91
C ASP A 6 24.28 2.13 30.61
N LYS A 7 23.69 2.28 29.42
CA LYS A 7 22.80 3.43 29.16
C LYS A 7 21.52 2.95 28.48
N PRO A 8 20.33 3.43 28.90
CA PRO A 8 19.10 3.12 28.21
C PRO A 8 19.19 3.60 26.75
N LEU A 9 18.90 2.70 25.81
CA LEU A 9 18.86 3.02 24.38
C LEU A 9 17.69 3.96 24.11
N THR A 10 17.98 5.15 23.56
CA THR A 10 16.94 6.01 22.99
C THR A 10 16.89 5.78 21.49
N TYR A 11 15.82 5.13 21.02
CA TYR A 11 15.61 4.84 19.60
C TYR A 11 14.72 5.93 18.96
N LEU A 12 15.26 6.68 17.99
CA LEU A 12 14.60 7.81 17.35
C LEU A 12 14.27 7.55 15.86
N ASP A 13 14.67 6.41 15.30
CA ASP A 13 14.49 6.09 13.88
C ASP A 13 13.20 5.29 13.63
N ASN A 14 12.08 5.73 14.22
CA ASN A 14 10.78 5.06 14.09
C ASN A 14 10.19 5.14 12.67
N ALA A 15 10.67 6.06 11.84
CA ALA A 15 10.32 6.12 10.43
C ALA A 15 10.93 4.97 9.62
N ALA A 16 12.08 4.43 10.03
CA ALA A 16 12.67 3.24 9.41
C ALA A 16 11.97 1.95 9.81
N THR A 17 11.70 1.77 11.11
CA THR A 17 10.95 0.62 11.67
C THR A 17 10.62 0.91 13.14
N THR A 18 9.65 0.19 13.70
CA THR A 18 9.34 0.25 15.13
C THR A 18 9.56 -1.11 15.78
N PRO A 19 9.89 -1.17 17.09
CA PRO A 19 9.86 -2.43 17.82
C PRO A 19 8.38 -2.95 17.87
N PRO A 20 8.17 -4.26 17.72
CA PRO A 20 6.83 -4.82 17.91
C PRO A 20 6.34 -4.61 19.35
N TYR A 21 5.05 -4.30 19.51
CA TYR A 21 4.45 -4.22 20.83
C TYR A 21 4.38 -5.61 21.48
N PRO A 22 4.58 -5.72 22.81
CA PRO A 22 4.51 -7.00 23.53
C PRO A 22 3.18 -7.73 23.30
N GLU A 23 2.06 -7.00 23.26
CA GLU A 23 0.72 -7.53 23.03
C GLU A 23 0.58 -8.13 21.62
N VAL A 24 1.23 -7.53 20.62
CA VAL A 24 1.28 -8.07 19.25
C VAL A 24 2.04 -9.39 19.23
N LEU A 25 3.20 -9.46 19.89
CA LEU A 25 3.99 -10.69 19.98
C LEU A 25 3.24 -11.81 20.72
N ALA A 26 2.53 -11.48 21.81
CA ALA A 26 1.69 -12.42 22.55
C ALA A 26 0.57 -12.97 21.64
N ARG A 27 -0.13 -12.08 20.91
CA ARG A 27 -1.19 -12.50 19.98
C ARG A 27 -0.66 -13.34 18.83
N MET A 28 0.50 -13.01 18.27
CA MET A 28 1.15 -13.86 17.26
C MET A 28 1.44 -15.26 17.78
N HIS A 29 1.95 -15.38 19.02
CA HIS A 29 2.18 -16.68 19.63
C HIS A 29 0.91 -17.51 19.76
N GLU A 30 -0.19 -16.90 20.27
CA GLU A 30 -1.50 -17.57 20.35
C GLU A 30 -1.96 -18.07 18.97
N VAL A 31 -1.91 -17.22 17.94
CA VAL A 31 -2.33 -17.59 16.58
C VAL A 31 -1.48 -18.72 16.02
N MET A 32 -0.14 -18.68 16.24
CA MET A 32 0.74 -19.77 15.80
C MET A 32 0.41 -21.11 16.48
N MET A 33 -0.03 -21.10 17.75
CA MET A 33 -0.38 -22.32 18.49
C MET A 33 -1.77 -22.82 18.14
N ASP A 34 -2.75 -21.95 17.94
CA ASP A 34 -4.16 -22.27 17.83
C ASP A 34 -4.72 -22.16 16.40
N GLY A 35 -4.15 -21.29 15.57
CA GLY A 35 -4.60 -20.95 14.21
C GLY A 35 -3.74 -21.54 13.09
N TRP A 36 -2.94 -22.55 13.34
CA TRP A 36 -1.97 -23.13 12.40
C TRP A 36 -2.57 -23.84 11.19
N GLY A 37 -3.88 -24.00 11.14
CA GLY A 37 -4.57 -24.69 10.05
C GLY A 37 -4.50 -23.94 8.71
N ASN A 38 -4.68 -24.67 7.61
CA ASN A 38 -4.85 -24.03 6.31
C ASN A 38 -6.27 -23.46 6.20
N PRO A 39 -6.44 -22.13 6.01
CA PRO A 39 -7.77 -21.48 5.90
C PRO A 39 -8.65 -22.00 4.75
N SER A 40 -8.06 -22.65 3.75
CA SER A 40 -8.80 -23.24 2.62
C SER A 40 -9.33 -24.64 2.93
N SER A 41 -8.94 -25.28 4.05
CA SER A 41 -9.38 -26.63 4.41
C SER A 41 -10.79 -26.62 5.03
N PRO A 42 -11.70 -27.55 4.63
CA PRO A 42 -13.09 -27.55 5.08
C PRO A 42 -13.31 -28.13 6.48
N HIS A 43 -12.28 -28.68 7.11
CA HIS A 43 -12.37 -29.29 8.46
C HIS A 43 -12.23 -28.21 9.57
N VAL A 44 -12.49 -28.62 10.82
CA VAL A 44 -12.56 -27.71 11.98
C VAL A 44 -11.32 -26.83 12.16
N VAL A 45 -10.12 -27.40 11.96
CA VAL A 45 -8.85 -26.66 12.12
C VAL A 45 -8.70 -25.59 11.04
N GLY A 46 -9.06 -25.89 9.78
CA GLY A 46 -9.02 -24.93 8.70
C GLY A 46 -10.06 -23.81 8.86
N ARG A 47 -11.29 -24.15 9.30
CA ARG A 47 -12.33 -23.14 9.59
C ARG A 47 -11.88 -22.17 10.67
N ARG A 48 -11.30 -22.66 11.78
CA ARG A 48 -10.75 -21.80 12.84
C ARG A 48 -9.69 -20.84 12.33
N ALA A 49 -8.74 -21.34 11.53
CA ALA A 49 -7.71 -20.49 10.92
C ALA A 49 -8.32 -19.42 9.99
N LYS A 50 -9.37 -19.79 9.23
CA LYS A 50 -10.10 -18.86 8.36
C LYS A 50 -10.83 -17.78 9.17
N GLU A 51 -11.50 -18.14 10.25
CA GLU A 51 -12.19 -17.21 11.14
C GLU A 51 -11.22 -16.16 11.68
N MET A 52 -10.05 -16.57 12.21
CA MET A 52 -9.01 -15.68 12.72
C MET A 52 -8.44 -14.74 11.63
N LEU A 53 -8.27 -15.26 10.41
CA LEU A 53 -7.80 -14.46 9.26
C LEU A 53 -8.83 -13.40 8.87
N GLU A 54 -10.11 -13.79 8.76
CA GLU A 54 -11.17 -12.86 8.35
C GLU A 54 -11.51 -11.84 9.45
N GLU A 55 -11.42 -12.19 10.73
CA GLU A 55 -11.50 -11.24 11.84
C GLU A 55 -10.40 -10.18 11.77
N SER A 56 -9.16 -10.60 11.47
CA SER A 56 -8.03 -9.67 11.30
C SER A 56 -8.26 -8.74 10.10
N ARG A 57 -8.79 -9.28 9.01
CA ARG A 57 -9.13 -8.53 7.80
C ARG A 57 -10.23 -7.50 8.07
N ALA A 58 -11.29 -7.89 8.76
CA ALA A 58 -12.38 -6.99 9.16
C ALA A 58 -11.88 -5.85 10.06
N THR A 59 -11.02 -6.14 11.04
CA THR A 59 -10.43 -5.11 11.91
C THR A 59 -9.67 -4.05 11.10
N ILE A 60 -8.89 -4.45 10.10
CA ILE A 60 -8.17 -3.51 9.23
C ILE A 60 -9.14 -2.71 8.37
N ALA A 61 -10.16 -3.37 7.84
CA ALA A 61 -11.19 -2.73 7.03
C ALA A 61 -11.95 -1.66 7.83
N ASP A 62 -12.32 -1.96 9.06
CA ASP A 62 -12.96 -1.01 9.99
C ASP A 62 -12.08 0.24 10.24
N VAL A 63 -10.77 0.04 10.45
CA VAL A 63 -9.82 1.15 10.64
C VAL A 63 -9.72 2.05 9.41
N LEU A 64 -9.84 1.49 8.20
CA LEU A 64 -9.78 2.22 6.94
C LEU A 64 -11.14 2.73 6.45
N GLY A 65 -12.26 2.31 7.07
CA GLY A 65 -13.61 2.65 6.63
C GLY A 65 -14.00 2.01 5.29
N VAL A 66 -13.56 0.76 5.06
CA VAL A 66 -13.77 0.00 3.82
C VAL A 66 -14.37 -1.39 4.10
N ASP A 67 -14.67 -2.16 3.07
CA ASP A 67 -15.15 -3.52 3.24
C ASP A 67 -13.99 -4.52 3.38
N ALA A 68 -14.19 -5.60 4.14
CA ALA A 68 -13.17 -6.61 4.40
C ALA A 68 -12.69 -7.31 3.11
N ASP A 69 -13.55 -7.47 2.11
CA ASP A 69 -13.20 -8.08 0.83
C ASP A 69 -12.34 -7.17 -0.08
N GLU A 70 -12.12 -5.92 0.31
CA GLU A 70 -11.22 -4.97 -0.35
C GLU A 70 -9.79 -4.99 0.24
N ILE A 71 -9.58 -5.71 1.36
CA ILE A 71 -8.27 -5.82 2.01
C ILE A 71 -7.57 -7.12 1.60
N TYR A 72 -6.30 -7.00 1.23
CA TYR A 72 -5.40 -8.10 0.86
C TYR A 72 -4.16 -8.07 1.74
N PHE A 73 -3.76 -9.23 2.28
CA PHE A 73 -2.51 -9.35 3.03
C PHE A 73 -1.33 -9.58 2.09
N THR A 74 -0.21 -8.97 2.40
CA THR A 74 1.05 -9.09 1.66
C THR A 74 2.21 -9.30 2.62
N SER A 75 3.40 -9.56 2.10
CA SER A 75 4.61 -9.67 2.92
C SER A 75 5.17 -8.31 3.38
N GLY A 76 4.57 -7.20 2.98
CA GLY A 76 4.98 -5.84 3.34
C GLY A 76 4.64 -4.80 2.29
N SER A 77 4.84 -3.52 2.64
CA SER A 77 4.52 -2.40 1.74
C SER A 77 5.22 -2.47 0.39
N THR A 78 6.42 -3.05 0.32
CA THR A 78 7.13 -3.23 -0.96
C THR A 78 6.35 -4.14 -1.91
N GLU A 79 5.82 -5.27 -1.44
CA GLU A 79 4.98 -6.14 -2.24
C GLU A 79 3.66 -5.44 -2.58
N SER A 80 3.00 -4.81 -1.62
CA SER A 80 1.76 -4.07 -1.85
C SER A 80 1.92 -3.00 -2.93
N ASN A 81 3.00 -2.20 -2.90
CA ASN A 81 3.29 -1.19 -3.93
C ASN A 81 3.50 -1.83 -5.31
N ASN A 82 4.22 -2.97 -5.37
CA ASN A 82 4.40 -3.69 -6.62
C ASN A 82 3.08 -4.25 -7.17
N LEU A 83 2.26 -4.88 -6.32
CA LEU A 83 0.95 -5.40 -6.70
C LEU A 83 0.03 -4.27 -7.18
N ALA A 84 -0.04 -3.15 -6.46
CA ALA A 84 -0.84 -1.99 -6.82
C ALA A 84 -0.45 -1.44 -8.20
N ILE A 85 0.83 -1.10 -8.39
CA ILE A 85 1.30 -0.46 -9.61
C ILE A 85 1.24 -1.42 -10.80
N ARG A 86 1.82 -2.60 -10.66
CA ARG A 86 1.86 -3.58 -11.74
C ARG A 86 0.49 -4.14 -12.05
N GLY A 87 -0.30 -4.48 -11.03
CA GLY A 87 -1.63 -5.03 -11.17
C GLY A 87 -2.57 -4.09 -11.90
N ALA A 88 -2.64 -2.82 -11.48
CA ALA A 88 -3.49 -1.81 -12.12
C ALA A 88 -3.06 -1.48 -13.55
N CYS A 89 -1.76 -1.33 -13.79
CA CYS A 89 -1.25 -1.04 -15.12
C CYS A 89 -1.44 -2.24 -16.08
N LEU A 90 -1.03 -3.44 -15.68
CA LEU A 90 -1.15 -4.62 -16.54
C LEU A 90 -2.59 -5.01 -16.87
N ALA A 91 -3.56 -4.64 -16.04
CA ALA A 91 -4.99 -4.78 -16.36
C ALA A 91 -5.40 -3.91 -17.55
N GLN A 92 -4.62 -2.86 -17.88
CA GLN A 92 -4.86 -1.93 -18.99
C GLN A 92 -3.86 -2.10 -20.15
N ARG A 93 -3.17 -3.24 -20.23
CA ARG A 93 -2.08 -3.49 -21.19
C ARG A 93 -2.48 -3.37 -22.67
N GLU A 94 -3.77 -3.51 -23.00
CA GLU A 94 -4.24 -3.36 -24.37
C GLU A 94 -4.36 -1.89 -24.80
N ASN A 95 -4.54 -0.98 -23.84
CA ASN A 95 -4.59 0.46 -24.06
C ASN A 95 -3.76 1.17 -22.99
N PRO A 96 -2.42 1.03 -23.03
CA PRO A 96 -1.55 1.57 -21.99
C PRO A 96 -1.53 3.09 -22.03
N GLY A 97 -1.76 3.70 -20.87
CA GLY A 97 -1.44 5.09 -20.61
C GLY A 97 -0.10 5.22 -19.90
N LYS A 98 0.22 6.41 -19.42
CA LYS A 98 1.40 6.64 -18.58
C LYS A 98 1.10 6.40 -17.11
N ILE A 99 2.15 6.18 -16.33
CA ILE A 99 2.14 6.20 -14.86
C ILE A 99 2.63 7.59 -14.42
N ILE A 100 1.87 8.27 -13.59
CA ILE A 100 2.27 9.53 -12.96
C ILE A 100 2.62 9.25 -11.49
N THR A 101 3.77 9.72 -11.02
CA THR A 101 4.22 9.54 -9.64
C THR A 101 5.02 10.75 -9.18
N SER A 102 5.32 10.87 -7.87
CA SER A 102 6.17 11.96 -7.40
C SER A 102 7.65 11.65 -7.50
N THR A 103 8.49 12.69 -7.47
CA THR A 103 9.95 12.55 -7.41
C THR A 103 10.44 12.07 -6.03
N LEU A 104 9.57 12.10 -5.01
CA LEU A 104 9.91 11.83 -3.60
C LEU A 104 9.42 10.48 -3.07
N GLU A 105 8.95 9.61 -3.95
CA GLU A 105 8.43 8.29 -3.57
C GLU A 105 9.50 7.36 -2.97
N HIS A 106 9.03 6.47 -2.11
CA HIS A 106 9.86 5.35 -1.63
C HIS A 106 10.40 4.51 -2.78
N SER A 107 11.56 3.88 -2.59
CA SER A 107 12.23 3.07 -3.60
C SER A 107 11.38 1.91 -4.15
N SER A 108 10.44 1.37 -3.38
CA SER A 108 9.50 0.34 -3.85
C SER A 108 8.51 0.86 -4.90
N VAL A 109 8.19 2.15 -4.92
CA VAL A 109 7.40 2.80 -5.96
C VAL A 109 8.30 3.20 -7.13
N THR A 110 9.35 4.00 -6.89
CA THR A 110 10.20 4.52 -7.97
C THR A 110 10.87 3.43 -8.80
N ARG A 111 11.35 2.35 -8.15
CA ARG A 111 11.96 1.20 -8.88
C ARG A 111 10.93 0.39 -9.64
N THR A 112 9.72 0.22 -9.10
CA THR A 112 8.63 -0.46 -9.81
C THR A 112 8.21 0.32 -11.05
N VAL A 113 8.00 1.64 -10.93
CA VAL A 113 7.67 2.52 -12.07
C VAL A 113 8.79 2.49 -13.13
N ARG A 114 10.06 2.58 -12.71
CA ARG A 114 11.20 2.44 -13.64
C ARG A 114 11.27 1.06 -14.30
N GLY A 115 10.92 -0.01 -13.55
CA GLY A 115 10.81 -1.37 -14.10
C GLY A 115 9.71 -1.47 -15.15
N MET A 116 8.54 -0.90 -14.90
CA MET A 116 7.45 -0.84 -15.88
C MET A 116 7.87 -0.16 -17.18
N ARG A 117 8.60 0.96 -17.07
CA ARG A 117 9.16 1.65 -18.25
C ARG A 117 10.19 0.81 -19.00
N ARG A 118 11.17 0.24 -18.28
CA ARG A 118 12.30 -0.49 -18.88
C ARG A 118 11.87 -1.80 -19.55
N ASP A 119 11.02 -2.58 -18.86
CA ASP A 119 10.74 -3.97 -19.22
C ASP A 119 9.46 -4.10 -20.05
N LEU A 120 8.55 -3.11 -19.97
CA LEU A 120 7.23 -3.15 -20.58
C LEU A 120 6.89 -1.90 -21.40
N ASP A 121 7.87 -1.00 -21.59
CA ASP A 121 7.76 0.27 -22.35
C ASP A 121 6.59 1.17 -21.89
N TRP A 122 6.28 1.15 -20.60
CA TRP A 122 5.21 1.96 -20.02
C TRP A 122 5.64 3.43 -19.89
N GLY A 123 4.85 4.37 -20.38
CA GLY A 123 5.12 5.79 -20.18
C GLY A 123 5.18 6.15 -18.68
N CYS A 124 6.15 6.97 -18.27
CA CYS A 124 6.28 7.42 -16.89
C CYS A 124 6.50 8.91 -16.81
N ARG A 125 5.82 9.58 -15.88
CA ARG A 125 5.95 10.99 -15.58
C ARG A 125 6.17 11.18 -14.08
N TYR A 126 6.90 12.21 -13.74
CA TYR A 126 7.21 12.56 -12.36
C TYR A 126 6.72 13.97 -12.08
N VAL A 127 6.05 14.13 -10.93
CA VAL A 127 5.62 15.42 -10.41
C VAL A 127 6.59 15.82 -9.31
N ASP A 128 7.06 17.03 -9.37
CA ASP A 128 7.98 17.59 -8.38
C ASP A 128 7.23 18.04 -7.11
N ALA A 129 7.97 18.13 -6.02
CA ALA A 129 7.44 18.60 -4.75
C ALA A 129 8.51 19.47 -4.05
N PRO A 130 8.83 20.66 -4.61
CA PRO A 130 9.82 21.55 -4.02
C PRO A 130 9.39 21.97 -2.61
N ASP A 131 10.33 21.89 -1.67
CA ASP A 131 10.11 22.21 -0.25
C ASP A 131 8.89 21.51 0.39
N GLY A 132 8.53 20.31 -0.14
CA GLY A 132 7.40 19.50 0.32
C GLY A 132 6.04 19.93 -0.23
N CYS A 133 5.99 20.91 -1.11
CA CYS A 133 4.79 21.35 -1.81
C CYS A 133 4.63 20.56 -3.10
N PHE A 134 3.65 19.65 -3.16
CA PHE A 134 3.35 18.87 -4.36
C PHE A 134 2.86 19.79 -5.47
N ASP A 135 3.48 19.72 -6.66
CA ASP A 135 3.18 20.59 -7.79
C ASP A 135 1.89 20.17 -8.50
N MET A 136 0.77 20.79 -8.08
CA MET A 136 -0.55 20.49 -8.64
C MET A 136 -0.72 20.99 -10.07
N GLU A 137 -0.01 22.05 -10.48
CA GLU A 137 -0.06 22.58 -11.84
C GLU A 137 0.63 21.59 -12.79
N GLN A 138 1.82 21.11 -12.40
CA GLN A 138 2.53 20.07 -13.16
C GLN A 138 1.71 18.77 -13.26
N LEU A 139 0.97 18.38 -12.20
CA LEU A 139 0.06 17.23 -12.26
C LEU A 139 -1.06 17.48 -13.30
N ALA A 140 -1.67 18.67 -13.29
CA ALA A 140 -2.73 19.02 -14.24
C ALA A 140 -2.23 18.95 -15.69
N GLU A 141 -1.07 19.53 -15.99
CA GLU A 141 -0.44 19.46 -17.30
C GLU A 141 -0.22 18.00 -17.73
N GLN A 142 0.30 17.19 -16.83
CA GLN A 142 0.56 15.78 -17.14
C GLN A 142 -0.71 14.96 -17.34
N LEU A 143 -1.80 15.24 -16.61
CA LEU A 143 -3.09 14.58 -16.84
C LEU A 143 -3.69 14.92 -18.20
N GLN A 144 -3.47 16.15 -18.69
CA GLN A 144 -3.95 16.61 -20.00
C GLN A 144 -3.06 16.13 -21.18
N ASP A 145 -1.81 15.74 -20.92
CA ASP A 145 -0.85 15.26 -21.92
C ASP A 145 -1.10 13.77 -22.28
N GLY A 146 -2.31 13.40 -22.71
CA GLY A 146 -2.68 12.06 -23.17
C GLY A 146 -3.03 11.07 -22.05
N PRO A 147 -3.28 9.79 -22.41
CA PRO A 147 -3.86 8.82 -21.51
C PRO A 147 -2.98 8.48 -20.30
N THR A 148 -3.60 8.34 -19.13
CA THR A 148 -2.96 7.95 -17.88
C THR A 148 -3.57 6.64 -17.38
N SER A 149 -2.74 5.66 -17.01
CA SER A 149 -3.17 4.37 -16.45
C SER A 149 -3.21 4.36 -14.93
N LEU A 150 -2.36 5.15 -14.27
CA LEU A 150 -2.25 5.17 -12.83
C LEU A 150 -1.59 6.47 -12.35
N ILE A 151 -2.11 7.01 -11.25
CA ILE A 151 -1.39 7.98 -10.42
C ILE A 151 -0.95 7.23 -9.16
N SER A 152 0.31 7.36 -8.73
CA SER A 152 0.85 6.74 -7.53
C SER A 152 1.62 7.77 -6.71
N VAL A 153 1.08 8.17 -5.55
CA VAL A 153 1.67 9.19 -4.68
C VAL A 153 1.59 8.76 -3.23
N MET A 154 2.69 8.89 -2.47
CA MET A 154 2.68 8.63 -1.04
C MET A 154 1.91 9.72 -0.27
N ARG A 155 1.30 9.34 0.87
CA ARG A 155 0.64 10.33 1.76
C ARG A 155 1.63 11.11 2.60
N VAL A 156 2.63 10.42 3.17
CA VAL A 156 3.65 11.03 4.05
C VAL A 156 5.03 10.57 3.60
N GLN A 157 5.90 11.54 3.34
CA GLN A 157 7.27 11.28 2.93
C GLN A 157 8.07 10.68 4.10
N ASN A 158 8.78 9.59 3.85
CA ASN A 158 9.38 8.75 4.89
C ASN A 158 10.63 9.34 5.57
N GLU A 159 11.28 10.32 4.98
CA GLU A 159 12.49 10.96 5.52
C GLU A 159 12.20 12.35 6.10
N THR A 160 11.37 13.14 5.42
CA THR A 160 11.07 14.54 5.77
C THR A 160 9.80 14.69 6.60
N GLY A 161 8.85 13.72 6.49
CA GLY A 161 7.53 13.82 7.11
C GLY A 161 6.57 14.74 6.39
N TRP A 162 6.89 15.24 5.20
CA TRP A 162 5.97 16.05 4.39
C TRP A 162 4.70 15.28 4.05
N ILE A 163 3.56 15.97 4.12
CA ILE A 163 2.23 15.41 3.90
C ILE A 163 1.72 15.89 2.54
N PHE A 164 1.51 14.98 1.61
CA PHE A 164 1.02 15.31 0.27
C PHE A 164 -0.50 15.34 0.21
N PRO A 165 -1.09 16.21 -0.64
CA PRO A 165 -2.52 16.51 -0.69
C PRO A 165 -3.30 15.44 -1.47
N ILE A 166 -3.42 14.21 -0.95
CA ILE A 166 -4.08 13.09 -1.66
C ILE A 166 -5.54 13.39 -2.05
N PRO A 167 -6.38 13.99 -1.18
CA PRO A 167 -7.76 14.33 -1.57
C PRO A 167 -7.82 15.34 -2.73
N GLU A 168 -6.93 16.35 -2.73
CA GLU A 168 -6.86 17.37 -3.77
C GLU A 168 -6.34 16.77 -5.08
N ILE A 169 -5.38 15.85 -5.02
CA ILE A 169 -4.92 15.07 -6.18
C ILE A 169 -6.07 14.24 -6.76
N ALA A 170 -6.88 13.60 -5.91
CA ALA A 170 -8.03 12.84 -6.35
C ALA A 170 -9.09 13.72 -7.01
N GLN A 171 -9.38 14.90 -6.44
CA GLN A 171 -10.30 15.86 -7.03
C GLN A 171 -9.82 16.32 -8.41
N LEU A 172 -8.57 16.72 -8.54
CA LEU A 172 -7.99 17.15 -9.82
C LEU A 172 -8.01 16.02 -10.88
N ARG A 173 -7.72 14.77 -10.46
CA ARG A 173 -7.86 13.60 -11.30
C ARG A 173 -9.30 13.41 -11.79
N ASP A 174 -10.29 13.54 -10.90
CA ASP A 174 -11.71 13.38 -11.27
C ASP A 174 -12.18 14.45 -12.26
N GLU A 175 -11.64 15.66 -12.18
CA GLU A 175 -11.92 16.77 -13.09
C GLU A 175 -11.27 16.58 -14.48
N LEU A 176 -9.99 16.16 -14.53
CA LEU A 176 -9.19 16.15 -15.76
C LEU A 176 -9.07 14.78 -16.42
N ALA A 177 -9.12 13.68 -15.64
CA ALA A 177 -8.93 12.32 -16.11
C ALA A 177 -9.82 11.34 -15.30
N PRO A 178 -11.15 11.47 -15.37
CA PRO A 178 -12.08 10.64 -14.59
C PRO A 178 -11.87 9.15 -14.87
N GLY A 179 -11.87 8.35 -13.81
CA GLY A 179 -11.70 6.90 -13.90
C GLY A 179 -10.24 6.42 -13.87
N VAL A 180 -9.25 7.29 -13.92
CA VAL A 180 -7.85 6.92 -13.67
C VAL A 180 -7.69 6.51 -12.21
N PRO A 181 -7.20 5.31 -11.89
CA PRO A 181 -7.00 4.89 -10.51
C PRO A 181 -5.90 5.70 -9.83
N LEU A 182 -6.12 6.02 -8.53
CA LEU A 182 -5.15 6.65 -7.65
C LEU A 182 -4.68 5.62 -6.63
N HIS A 183 -3.38 5.37 -6.58
CA HIS A 183 -2.69 4.60 -5.56
C HIS A 183 -2.04 5.53 -4.55
N CYS A 184 -2.27 5.27 -3.26
CA CYS A 184 -1.63 5.96 -2.15
C CYS A 184 -0.71 5.02 -1.37
N ASP A 185 0.59 5.28 -1.35
CA ASP A 185 1.48 4.67 -0.35
C ASP A 185 1.25 5.37 1.01
N ALA A 186 0.45 4.73 1.87
CA ALA A 186 0.12 5.21 3.21
C ALA A 186 1.00 4.58 4.30
N THR A 187 2.12 3.97 3.96
CA THR A 187 2.98 3.24 4.90
C THR A 187 3.42 4.09 6.09
N GLN A 188 3.66 5.38 5.89
CA GLN A 188 4.00 6.30 6.97
C GLN A 188 2.79 7.00 7.61
N ALA A 189 1.61 6.93 6.98
CA ALA A 189 0.38 7.57 7.46
C ALA A 189 -0.51 6.64 8.29
N PHE A 190 -0.60 5.35 7.88
CA PHE A 190 -1.50 4.37 8.48
C PHE A 190 -1.29 4.26 10.00
N CYS A 191 -2.39 4.33 10.76
CA CYS A 191 -2.43 4.35 12.24
C CYS A 191 -1.58 5.45 12.93
N LYS A 192 -1.07 6.46 12.18
CA LYS A 192 -0.41 7.64 12.74
C LYS A 192 -1.22 8.91 12.51
N MET A 193 -2.11 8.89 11.55
CA MET A 193 -3.10 9.93 11.26
C MET A 193 -4.38 9.27 10.70
N PRO A 194 -5.51 9.96 10.63
CA PRO A 194 -6.69 9.44 9.96
C PRO A 194 -6.39 9.10 8.51
N VAL A 195 -6.75 7.89 8.10
CA VAL A 195 -6.60 7.37 6.73
C VAL A 195 -7.91 6.74 6.31
N ASN A 196 -8.56 7.30 5.31
CA ASN A 196 -9.78 6.74 4.73
C ASN A 196 -9.70 6.83 3.20
N PRO A 197 -9.40 5.71 2.51
CA PRO A 197 -9.24 5.73 1.06
C PRO A 197 -10.52 6.13 0.31
N ARG A 198 -11.71 5.82 0.83
CA ARG A 198 -12.98 6.22 0.20
C ARG A 198 -13.20 7.73 0.26
N GLU A 199 -12.97 8.34 1.43
CA GLU A 199 -13.06 9.80 1.59
C GLU A 199 -12.00 10.53 0.78
N TRP A 200 -10.83 9.93 0.60
CA TRP A 200 -9.74 10.51 -0.18
C TRP A 200 -9.87 10.28 -1.70
N GLY A 201 -10.87 9.52 -2.15
CA GLY A 201 -11.03 9.17 -3.58
C GLY A 201 -9.91 8.26 -4.11
N VAL A 202 -9.33 7.41 -3.25
CA VAL A 202 -8.21 6.50 -3.55
C VAL A 202 -8.75 5.10 -3.86
N GLN A 203 -8.27 4.48 -4.93
CA GLN A 203 -8.68 3.13 -5.33
C GLN A 203 -7.72 2.04 -4.86
N LEU A 204 -6.47 2.39 -4.57
CA LEU A 204 -5.42 1.48 -4.12
C LEU A 204 -4.67 2.12 -2.96
N LEU A 205 -4.49 1.39 -1.84
CA LEU A 205 -3.73 1.91 -0.71
C LEU A 205 -2.81 0.85 -0.12
N THR A 206 -1.57 1.23 0.11
CA THR A 206 -0.53 0.39 0.71
C THR A 206 -0.26 0.79 2.16
N ALA A 207 -0.13 -0.20 3.06
CA ALA A 207 0.39 0.00 4.41
C ALA A 207 1.24 -1.19 4.88
N GLY A 208 2.02 -0.99 5.95
CA GLY A 208 2.92 -2.01 6.50
C GLY A 208 2.97 -2.00 8.01
N ALA A 209 2.95 -3.18 8.63
CA ALA A 209 2.83 -3.34 10.07
C ALA A 209 4.05 -2.85 10.85
N HIS A 210 5.27 -3.00 10.33
CA HIS A 210 6.49 -2.67 11.06
C HIS A 210 6.74 -1.17 11.30
N LYS A 211 5.89 -0.31 10.78
CA LYS A 211 5.88 1.14 11.04
C LYS A 211 4.96 1.55 12.19
N ILE A 212 4.16 0.62 12.71
CA ILE A 212 3.11 0.86 13.71
C ILE A 212 3.17 -0.14 14.88
N GLY A 213 4.35 -0.66 15.23
CA GLY A 213 4.50 -1.62 16.32
C GLY A 213 4.09 -3.05 15.98
N GLY A 214 3.91 -3.35 14.69
CA GLY A 214 3.71 -4.71 14.20
C GLY A 214 5.01 -5.40 13.77
N PRO A 215 4.96 -6.70 13.41
CA PRO A 215 6.13 -7.43 12.95
C PRO A 215 6.53 -7.03 11.53
N ARG A 216 7.77 -7.35 11.16
CA ARG A 216 8.20 -7.38 9.76
C ARG A 216 7.56 -8.58 9.06
N GLY A 217 7.45 -8.53 7.74
CA GLY A 217 6.92 -9.65 6.96
C GLY A 217 5.41 -9.63 6.79
N ILE A 218 4.75 -8.51 7.13
CA ILE A 218 3.32 -8.30 6.89
C ILE A 218 3.04 -6.87 6.42
N GLY A 219 2.21 -6.76 5.40
CA GLY A 219 1.63 -5.54 4.88
C GLY A 219 0.21 -5.77 4.42
N ILE A 220 -0.42 -4.72 3.97
CA ILE A 220 -1.76 -4.75 3.37
C ILE A 220 -1.78 -3.96 2.07
N LEU A 221 -2.65 -4.41 1.17
CA LEU A 221 -3.10 -3.68 0.01
C LEU A 221 -4.62 -3.56 0.08
N TYR A 222 -5.12 -2.34 0.11
CA TYR A 222 -6.53 -2.06 -0.19
C TYR A 222 -6.69 -1.96 -1.70
N VAL A 223 -7.71 -2.63 -2.23
CA VAL A 223 -8.14 -2.55 -3.63
C VAL A 223 -9.63 -2.29 -3.65
N GLN A 224 -10.05 -1.14 -4.18
CA GLN A 224 -11.46 -0.82 -4.31
C GLN A 224 -12.20 -1.90 -5.10
N ARG A 225 -13.35 -2.32 -4.59
CA ARG A 225 -14.18 -3.34 -5.25
C ARG A 225 -14.49 -2.95 -6.69
N GLY A 226 -14.25 -3.88 -7.61
CA GLY A 226 -14.50 -3.67 -9.05
C GLY A 226 -13.35 -3.03 -9.81
N LEU A 227 -12.27 -2.60 -9.16
CA LEU A 227 -11.07 -2.15 -9.86
C LEU A 227 -10.41 -3.34 -10.56
N PRO A 228 -10.22 -3.30 -11.89
CA PRO A 228 -9.50 -4.36 -12.58
C PRO A 228 -8.05 -4.45 -12.14
N MET A 229 -7.64 -5.64 -11.71
CA MET A 229 -6.27 -5.95 -11.32
C MET A 229 -5.75 -7.15 -12.08
N HIS A 230 -4.53 -7.09 -12.55
CA HIS A 230 -3.84 -8.23 -13.15
C HIS A 230 -3.05 -8.98 -12.08
N THR A 231 -3.30 -10.27 -11.95
CA THR A 231 -2.54 -11.15 -11.06
C THR A 231 -1.07 -11.18 -11.45
N THR A 232 -0.17 -10.92 -10.52
CA THR A 232 1.28 -10.91 -10.75
C THR A 232 2.01 -12.07 -10.09
N ALA A 233 1.34 -12.82 -9.20
CA ALA A 233 1.83 -14.05 -8.58
C ALA A 233 0.86 -15.19 -8.87
N PHE A 234 1.36 -16.32 -9.36
CA PHE A 234 0.55 -17.47 -9.71
C PHE A 234 0.72 -18.58 -8.68
N GLY A 235 -0.39 -19.20 -8.25
CA GLY A 235 -0.39 -20.25 -7.24
C GLY A 235 -1.81 -20.67 -6.85
N GLY A 236 -2.02 -20.95 -5.57
CA GLY A 236 -3.35 -21.17 -5.02
C GLY A 236 -4.17 -19.89 -4.97
N ASN A 237 -5.45 -20.00 -4.60
CA ASN A 237 -6.34 -18.82 -4.48
C ASN A 237 -6.22 -18.11 -3.12
N GLN A 238 -5.04 -18.15 -2.49
CA GLN A 238 -4.75 -17.33 -1.33
C GLN A 238 -4.89 -15.86 -1.71
N GLU A 239 -5.37 -15.05 -0.78
CA GLU A 239 -5.70 -13.65 -1.04
C GLU A 239 -6.53 -13.47 -2.33
N ARG A 240 -7.49 -14.37 -2.56
CA ARG A 240 -8.48 -14.32 -3.66
C ARG A 240 -7.87 -14.21 -5.07
N GLY A 241 -6.60 -14.64 -5.21
CA GLY A 241 -5.92 -14.73 -6.51
C GLY A 241 -5.35 -13.40 -7.02
N LEU A 242 -5.11 -12.43 -6.13
CA LEU A 242 -4.45 -11.17 -6.47
C LEU A 242 -2.95 -11.35 -6.77
#